data_2eb2f26e8e4913b454f04a02d295087c
#
_entry.id   2eb2f26e8e4913b454f04a02d295087c
#
_cell.length_a   1.000
_cell.length_b   1.000
_cell.length_c   1.000
_cell.angle_alpha   90.00
_cell.angle_beta   90.00
_cell.angle_gamma   90.00
#
_symmetry.space_group_name_H-M   'P 1'
#
loop_
_entity.id
_entity.type
_entity.pdbx_description
1 polymer ?
#
loop_
_entity_poly.entity_id
_entity_poly.type
_entity_poly.pdbx_seq_one_letter_code
_entity_poly.pdbx_strand_id
1 'polypeptide(L)'
;MKHTLGKAAATAGLFGLLMFAPAMDSMAAGWTASGNSWIYIEANGTTRKGWIQTSDGYYYMDLSDGHMTLGWKQIDGKWYYFNPNGLMALGWIKVEGKYYYMWQDGTMVKGWLKEGDNYYYLRSDGSMYIGWRFMDNAWYYFRDDGRCVVGAWRQIDGSWYYFGTDGKMVTGWNEINGDYYYLNSSDGKMLTRWLSDGTNKYYMDPESGKMARTWKEIDSAYYYFNNAGHMMTGWIQVGNKYYYLDPSTGRMVANTTLNINGTNYVFNVDGSCQNAAGVNAVVANPPGVSGNTNQTNSSSTTYGPGGSSTAPNTNSGNSGSNAPTSSADGLTPGSTGGPGNTQSGSASSTPSGSNGLAAGKTGGPGTN
;
A
#
# COMPACT_ATOMS: atom_id res chain seq x y z
N MET A 1 11.34 -9.32 35.06
CA MET A 1 12.27 -8.20 35.22
C MET A 1 11.89 -7.15 34.18
N LYS A 2 11.44 -5.97 34.65
CA LYS A 2 10.98 -4.87 33.83
C LYS A 2 12.18 -4.01 33.44
N HIS A 3 12.53 -3.92 32.16
CA HIS A 3 13.51 -2.94 31.68
C HIS A 3 12.77 -1.66 31.29
N THR A 4 12.94 -0.65 32.09
CA THR A 4 12.54 0.73 31.82
C THR A 4 13.54 1.36 30.86
N LEU A 5 13.07 1.77 29.66
CA LEU A 5 13.84 2.65 28.76
C LEU A 5 13.88 4.07 29.35
N GLY A 6 15.05 4.50 29.75
CA GLY A 6 15.31 5.88 30.15
C GLY A 6 15.29 6.81 28.93
N LYS A 7 14.46 7.85 29.01
CA LYS A 7 14.46 8.98 28.07
C LYS A 7 15.73 9.83 28.34
N ALA A 8 16.65 9.87 27.37
CA ALA A 8 17.74 10.82 27.39
C ALA A 8 17.24 12.20 26.90
N ALA A 9 17.09 13.13 27.80
CA ALA A 9 16.87 14.54 27.50
C ALA A 9 18.19 15.18 27.09
N ALA A 10 18.25 15.78 25.90
CA ALA A 10 19.38 16.57 25.45
C ALA A 10 19.35 17.93 26.18
N THR A 11 20.17 18.07 27.18
CA THR A 11 20.51 19.39 27.78
C THR A 11 21.73 19.94 27.07
N ALA A 12 21.55 21.08 26.40
CA ALA A 12 22.65 21.90 25.91
C ALA A 12 23.40 22.48 27.13
N GLY A 13 24.52 21.87 27.50
CA GLY A 13 25.40 22.34 28.54
C GLY A 13 26.48 23.29 28.00
N LEU A 14 26.44 24.52 28.45
CA LEU A 14 27.49 25.51 28.26
C LEU A 14 28.75 25.00 28.97
N PHE A 15 29.80 24.61 28.22
CA PHE A 15 31.08 24.23 28.83
C PHE A 15 31.92 25.51 29.09
N GLY A 16 32.05 25.82 30.37
CA GLY A 16 32.98 26.80 30.83
C GLY A 16 34.45 26.36 30.64
N LEU A 17 35.23 27.24 30.06
CA LEU A 17 36.64 27.09 29.78
C LEU A 17 37.42 27.11 31.12
N LEU A 18 37.97 25.99 31.58
CA LEU A 18 39.01 25.96 32.61
C LEU A 18 40.36 25.84 31.93
N MET A 19 41.14 26.93 32.00
CA MET A 19 42.55 26.98 31.59
C MET A 19 43.41 26.35 32.68
N PHE A 20 44.12 25.25 32.39
CA PHE A 20 45.28 24.82 33.17
C PHE A 20 46.50 24.74 32.24
N ALA A 21 47.60 25.37 32.72
CA ALA A 21 48.88 25.41 32.04
C ALA A 21 49.59 24.03 32.07
N PRO A 22 50.46 23.72 31.08
CA PRO A 22 50.95 22.38 30.86
C PRO A 22 52.15 22.03 31.71
N ALA A 23 52.08 20.89 32.42
CA ALA A 23 53.29 20.11 32.76
C ALA A 23 53.55 19.20 31.56
N MET A 24 54.79 19.18 31.05
CA MET A 24 55.24 18.23 30.03
C MET A 24 55.37 16.85 30.68
N ASP A 25 54.27 16.16 30.77
CA ASP A 25 54.23 14.71 31.00
C ASP A 25 53.51 14.07 29.81
N SER A 26 53.94 12.87 29.39
CA SER A 26 53.47 12.09 28.28
C SER A 26 51.98 12.35 27.97
N MET A 27 51.69 12.99 26.86
CA MET A 27 50.29 13.28 26.48
C MET A 27 49.50 11.97 26.55
N ALA A 28 48.58 11.87 27.52
CA ALA A 28 47.69 10.73 27.60
C ALA A 28 46.89 10.69 26.30
N ALA A 29 46.91 9.55 25.63
CA ALA A 29 46.07 9.34 24.44
C ALA A 29 44.60 9.64 24.78
N GLY A 30 43.92 10.40 23.95
CA GLY A 30 42.52 10.72 24.21
C GLY A 30 41.96 11.90 23.43
N TRP A 31 40.70 12.18 23.75
CA TRP A 31 39.96 13.29 23.18
C TRP A 31 40.48 14.65 23.65
N THR A 32 40.74 15.54 22.71
CA THR A 32 41.23 16.88 22.96
C THR A 32 40.39 17.90 22.19
N ALA A 33 39.95 18.96 22.86
CA ALA A 33 39.22 20.05 22.19
C ALA A 33 40.17 20.82 21.26
N SER A 34 39.70 21.12 20.05
CA SER A 34 40.42 21.87 19.03
C SER A 34 39.48 22.87 18.37
N GLY A 35 39.51 24.11 18.79
CA GLY A 35 38.56 25.13 18.41
C GLY A 35 37.10 24.71 18.76
N ASN A 36 36.23 24.68 17.80
CA ASN A 36 34.82 24.26 17.96
C ASN A 36 34.61 22.78 17.69
N SER A 37 35.68 21.97 17.60
CA SER A 37 35.63 20.54 17.29
C SER A 37 36.51 19.75 18.27
N TRP A 38 36.55 18.44 18.05
CA TRP A 38 37.38 17.52 18.80
C TRP A 38 38.36 16.81 17.89
N ILE A 39 39.56 16.55 18.41
CA ILE A 39 40.59 15.68 17.82
C ILE A 39 40.87 14.53 18.79
N TYR A 40 41.43 13.44 18.30
CA TYR A 40 41.93 12.36 19.13
C TYR A 40 43.43 12.27 19.02
N ILE A 41 44.11 12.35 20.14
CA ILE A 41 45.57 12.25 20.19
C ILE A 41 45.95 10.82 20.53
N GLU A 42 46.81 10.22 19.74
CA GLU A 42 47.39 8.90 19.99
C GLU A 42 48.46 8.97 21.09
N ALA A 43 48.81 7.82 21.68
CA ALA A 43 49.86 7.74 22.73
C ALA A 43 51.22 8.25 22.25
N ASN A 44 51.50 8.30 20.98
CA ASN A 44 52.72 8.84 20.39
C ASN A 44 52.63 10.36 20.12
N GLY A 45 51.55 11.03 20.52
CA GLY A 45 51.33 12.46 20.33
C GLY A 45 50.81 12.85 18.94
N THR A 46 50.56 11.92 18.03
CA THR A 46 50.00 12.22 16.69
C THR A 46 48.47 12.31 16.72
N THR A 47 47.94 13.18 15.86
CA THR A 47 46.46 13.27 15.67
C THR A 47 45.95 12.07 14.87
N ARG A 48 45.01 11.35 15.42
CA ARG A 48 44.33 10.22 14.75
C ARG A 48 43.55 10.75 13.56
N LYS A 49 43.58 9.97 12.46
CA LYS A 49 42.77 10.15 11.28
C LYS A 49 42.02 8.85 10.95
N GLY A 50 40.81 8.94 10.34
CA GLY A 50 40.00 7.81 10.02
C GLY A 50 39.18 7.27 11.19
N TRP A 51 38.85 6.01 11.17
CA TRP A 51 37.97 5.37 12.13
C TRP A 51 38.59 5.22 13.52
N ILE A 52 37.77 5.50 14.54
CA ILE A 52 38.06 5.20 15.95
C ILE A 52 36.91 4.34 16.48
N GLN A 53 37.27 3.25 17.15
CA GLN A 53 36.35 2.44 17.93
C GLN A 53 36.57 2.67 19.41
N THR A 54 35.49 2.97 20.13
CA THR A 54 35.48 3.12 21.60
C THR A 54 34.48 2.15 22.20
N SER A 55 34.35 2.12 23.54
CA SER A 55 33.27 1.40 24.22
C SER A 55 31.87 1.88 23.83
N ASP A 56 31.74 3.16 23.46
CA ASP A 56 30.46 3.81 23.15
C ASP A 56 30.05 3.63 21.69
N GLY A 57 30.99 3.25 20.80
CA GLY A 57 30.75 3.04 19.37
C GLY A 57 31.86 3.57 18.48
N TYR A 58 31.52 3.93 17.25
CA TYR A 58 32.46 4.37 16.23
C TYR A 58 32.37 5.87 16.01
N TYR A 59 33.54 6.47 15.80
CA TYR A 59 33.77 7.86 15.40
C TYR A 59 34.62 7.90 14.13
N TYR A 60 34.57 8.98 13.40
CA TYR A 60 35.43 9.20 12.24
C TYR A 60 36.12 10.54 12.31
N MET A 61 37.43 10.50 12.24
CA MET A 61 38.29 11.71 12.23
C MET A 61 38.60 12.03 10.76
N ASP A 62 38.30 13.24 10.33
CA ASP A 62 38.50 13.67 8.95
C ASP A 62 39.95 13.44 8.52
N LEU A 63 40.13 12.88 7.30
CA LEU A 63 41.45 12.55 6.81
C LEU A 63 42.31 13.79 6.49
N SER A 64 41.69 14.93 6.25
CA SER A 64 42.40 16.18 5.92
C SER A 64 43.02 16.82 7.13
N ASP A 65 42.21 17.03 8.17
CA ASP A 65 42.59 17.86 9.33
C ASP A 65 42.57 17.13 10.68
N GLY A 66 42.03 15.89 10.73
CA GLY A 66 41.93 15.10 11.96
C GLY A 66 40.82 15.52 12.91
N HIS A 67 39.89 16.39 12.48
CA HIS A 67 38.76 16.77 13.32
C HIS A 67 37.66 15.71 13.30
N MET A 68 36.93 15.58 14.40
CA MET A 68 35.79 14.70 14.56
C MET A 68 34.67 15.07 13.58
N THR A 69 34.25 14.09 12.79
CA THR A 69 33.19 14.26 11.79
C THR A 69 31.83 14.33 12.48
N LEU A 70 30.98 15.24 12.03
CA LEU A 70 29.57 15.39 12.41
C LEU A 70 28.68 15.39 11.18
N GLY A 71 27.44 14.93 11.32
CA GLY A 71 26.48 14.90 10.22
C GLY A 71 26.81 13.87 9.15
N TRP A 72 26.37 14.14 7.92
CA TRP A 72 26.59 13.24 6.78
C TRP A 72 28.04 13.25 6.31
N LYS A 73 28.59 12.05 6.11
CA LYS A 73 29.92 11.84 5.54
C LYS A 73 29.93 10.65 4.60
N GLN A 74 30.49 10.85 3.42
CA GLN A 74 30.78 9.74 2.51
C GLN A 74 32.20 9.25 2.78
N ILE A 75 32.34 7.93 3.03
CA ILE A 75 33.60 7.25 3.30
C ILE A 75 33.64 6.01 2.41
N ASP A 76 34.63 5.88 1.56
CA ASP A 76 34.80 4.77 0.62
C ASP A 76 33.53 4.49 -0.22
N GLY A 77 32.87 5.56 -0.70
CA GLY A 77 31.67 5.49 -1.51
C GLY A 77 30.36 5.21 -0.74
N LYS A 78 30.42 4.92 0.55
CA LYS A 78 29.27 4.65 1.42
C LYS A 78 28.92 5.87 2.27
N TRP A 79 27.63 6.09 2.53
CA TRP A 79 27.16 7.19 3.36
C TRP A 79 26.99 6.74 4.80
N TYR A 80 27.47 7.57 5.73
CA TYR A 80 27.35 7.44 7.18
C TYR A 80 26.78 8.74 7.75
N TYR A 81 26.21 8.66 8.92
CA TYR A 81 25.77 9.82 9.68
C TYR A 81 26.38 9.78 11.06
N PHE A 82 26.98 10.90 11.47
CA PHE A 82 27.56 11.07 12.80
C PHE A 82 26.70 12.04 13.60
N ASN A 83 26.25 11.59 14.75
CA ASN A 83 25.43 12.39 15.67
C ASN A 83 26.17 13.65 16.15
N PRO A 84 25.47 14.63 16.77
CA PRO A 84 26.12 15.82 17.29
C PRO A 84 27.23 15.55 18.35
N ASN A 85 27.22 14.37 18.96
CA ASN A 85 28.29 13.91 19.87
C ASN A 85 29.41 13.14 19.14
N GLY A 86 29.40 13.08 17.82
CA GLY A 86 30.39 12.40 16.99
C GLY A 86 30.16 10.88 16.82
N LEU A 87 29.25 10.26 17.57
CA LEU A 87 28.98 8.84 17.44
C LEU A 87 28.31 8.53 16.07
N MET A 88 28.80 7.48 15.42
CA MET A 88 28.18 6.93 14.22
C MET A 88 26.75 6.47 14.54
N ALA A 89 25.79 6.92 13.76
CA ALA A 89 24.39 6.57 13.91
C ALA A 89 24.09 5.16 13.40
N LEU A 90 23.17 4.46 14.08
CA LEU A 90 22.67 3.15 13.73
C LEU A 90 21.14 3.15 13.78
N GLY A 91 20.51 2.28 12.97
CA GLY A 91 19.04 2.17 12.92
C GLY A 91 18.38 3.41 12.35
N TRP A 92 17.13 3.67 12.76
CA TRP A 92 16.35 4.82 12.30
C TRP A 92 16.88 6.15 12.86
N ILE A 93 17.13 7.08 11.97
CA ILE A 93 17.48 8.47 12.31
C ILE A 93 16.55 9.44 11.62
N LYS A 94 16.35 10.62 12.21
CA LYS A 94 15.60 11.71 11.60
C LYS A 94 16.52 12.92 11.42
N VAL A 95 16.74 13.32 10.18
CA VAL A 95 17.58 14.47 9.82
C VAL A 95 16.76 15.41 8.96
N GLU A 96 16.66 16.68 9.34
CA GLU A 96 15.90 17.71 8.61
C GLU A 96 14.48 17.27 8.24
N GLY A 97 13.79 16.61 9.16
CA GLY A 97 12.42 16.15 8.98
C GLY A 97 12.25 14.85 8.19
N LYS A 98 13.30 14.33 7.55
CA LYS A 98 13.28 13.08 6.81
C LYS A 98 13.83 11.93 7.65
N TYR A 99 13.29 10.72 7.44
CA TYR A 99 13.79 9.51 8.08
C TYR A 99 14.76 8.78 7.15
N TYR A 100 15.82 8.20 7.76
CA TYR A 100 16.85 7.38 7.12
C TYR A 100 17.09 6.15 7.99
N TYR A 101 17.62 5.10 7.41
CA TYR A 101 18.00 3.91 8.15
C TYR A 101 19.48 3.61 7.94
N MET A 102 20.19 3.39 9.03
CA MET A 102 21.60 3.05 9.04
C MET A 102 21.76 1.59 9.47
N TRP A 103 22.46 0.79 8.67
CA TRP A 103 22.76 -0.58 9.04
C TRP A 103 23.61 -0.66 10.31
N GLN A 104 23.83 -1.88 10.84
CA GLN A 104 24.67 -2.08 12.01
C GLN A 104 26.15 -1.77 11.74
N ASP A 105 26.58 -1.75 10.48
CA ASP A 105 27.90 -1.27 10.08
C ASP A 105 27.95 0.25 9.84
N GLY A 106 26.86 0.96 10.15
CA GLY A 106 26.72 2.40 9.99
C GLY A 106 26.40 2.87 8.58
N THR A 107 26.31 1.99 7.61
CA THR A 107 26.03 2.37 6.21
C THR A 107 24.56 2.70 5.98
N MET A 108 24.30 3.78 5.24
CA MET A 108 22.96 4.23 4.89
C MET A 108 22.28 3.26 3.92
N VAL A 109 21.05 2.85 4.24
CA VAL A 109 20.21 1.96 3.43
C VAL A 109 19.60 2.73 2.26
N LYS A 110 19.51 2.04 1.12
CA LYS A 110 18.75 2.45 -0.07
C LYS A 110 17.95 1.26 -0.60
N GLY A 111 16.79 1.54 -1.20
CA GLY A 111 15.91 0.47 -1.70
C GLY A 111 15.09 -0.16 -0.60
N TRP A 112 14.74 -1.43 -0.76
CA TRP A 112 13.91 -2.15 0.20
C TRP A 112 14.63 -2.42 1.52
N LEU A 113 13.93 -2.16 2.61
CA LEU A 113 14.32 -2.52 3.98
C LEU A 113 13.23 -3.39 4.59
N LYS A 114 13.61 -4.56 5.09
CA LYS A 114 12.78 -5.36 5.96
C LYS A 114 13.26 -5.21 7.41
N GLU A 115 12.35 -4.76 8.28
CA GLU A 115 12.60 -4.65 9.71
C GLU A 115 11.46 -5.32 10.49
N GLY A 116 11.76 -6.43 11.15
CA GLY A 116 10.75 -7.31 11.71
C GLY A 116 9.78 -7.80 10.62
N ASP A 117 8.49 -7.58 10.84
CA ASP A 117 7.44 -7.94 9.87
C ASP A 117 7.08 -6.78 8.92
N ASN A 118 7.77 -5.66 9.01
CA ASN A 118 7.47 -4.47 8.21
C ASN A 118 8.46 -4.30 7.06
N TYR A 119 7.95 -3.77 5.96
CA TYR A 119 8.74 -3.41 4.80
C TYR A 119 8.70 -1.90 4.60
N TYR A 120 9.85 -1.33 4.28
CA TYR A 120 10.05 0.09 3.98
C TYR A 120 10.80 0.23 2.66
N TYR A 121 10.73 1.40 2.07
CA TYR A 121 11.54 1.73 0.90
C TYR A 121 12.28 3.04 1.13
N LEU A 122 13.61 2.98 1.00
CA LEU A 122 14.48 4.14 1.10
C LEU A 122 14.84 4.59 -0.31
N ARG A 123 14.70 5.89 -0.58
CA ARG A 123 15.01 6.50 -1.88
C ARG A 123 16.51 6.40 -2.20
N SER A 124 16.91 6.84 -3.40
CA SER A 124 18.30 6.94 -3.80
C SER A 124 19.13 7.90 -2.93
N ASP A 125 18.47 8.94 -2.37
CA ASP A 125 19.07 9.84 -1.39
C ASP A 125 19.08 9.26 0.05
N GLY A 126 18.56 8.04 0.25
CA GLY A 126 18.44 7.36 1.54
C GLY A 126 17.21 7.76 2.34
N SER A 127 16.42 8.75 1.93
CA SER A 127 15.22 9.15 2.66
C SER A 127 14.09 8.13 2.52
N MET A 128 13.35 7.89 3.62
CA MET A 128 12.21 6.98 3.68
C MET A 128 11.08 7.44 2.74
N TYR A 129 10.52 6.50 1.98
CA TYR A 129 9.40 6.75 1.08
C TYR A 129 8.06 6.67 1.81
N ILE A 130 7.13 7.53 1.46
CA ILE A 130 5.73 7.51 1.86
C ILE A 130 4.83 7.74 0.64
N GLY A 131 3.60 7.24 0.69
CA GLY A 131 2.61 7.38 -0.39
C GLY A 131 2.74 6.32 -1.48
N TRP A 132 2.17 6.62 -2.64
CA TRP A 132 2.15 5.73 -3.80
C TRP A 132 3.49 5.65 -4.51
N ARG A 133 3.91 4.43 -4.87
CA ARG A 133 5.09 4.19 -5.68
C ARG A 133 4.86 3.10 -6.71
N PHE A 134 5.17 3.42 -7.96
CA PHE A 134 5.25 2.44 -9.04
C PHE A 134 6.69 1.94 -9.18
N MET A 135 6.88 0.63 -9.11
CA MET A 135 8.18 -0.02 -9.31
C MET A 135 7.95 -1.50 -9.64
N ASP A 136 8.86 -2.10 -10.38
CA ASP A 136 8.78 -3.51 -10.80
C ASP A 136 7.42 -3.87 -11.41
N ASN A 137 6.89 -2.95 -12.24
CA ASN A 137 5.60 -3.05 -12.94
C ASN A 137 4.39 -3.22 -12.00
N ALA A 138 4.45 -2.74 -10.77
CA ALA A 138 3.39 -2.78 -9.79
C ALA A 138 3.30 -1.51 -8.95
N TRP A 139 2.12 -1.23 -8.43
CA TRP A 139 1.90 -0.16 -7.48
C TRP A 139 2.01 -0.68 -6.06
N TYR A 140 2.69 0.10 -5.21
CA TYR A 140 2.82 -0.09 -3.76
C TYR A 140 2.34 1.16 -3.05
N TYR A 141 1.92 1.00 -1.80
CA TYR A 141 1.58 2.14 -0.95
C TYR A 141 2.30 2.05 0.38
N PHE A 142 3.00 3.12 0.72
CA PHE A 142 3.72 3.29 1.97
C PHE A 142 2.95 4.28 2.84
N ARG A 143 2.61 3.88 4.06
CA ARG A 143 1.89 4.69 5.03
C ARG A 143 2.73 5.90 5.46
N ASP A 144 2.14 6.82 6.23
CA ASP A 144 2.83 8.00 6.77
C ASP A 144 3.99 7.62 7.71
N ASP A 145 3.94 6.43 8.31
CA ASP A 145 5.01 5.84 9.11
C ASP A 145 6.06 5.08 8.26
N GLY A 146 5.94 5.12 6.95
CA GLY A 146 6.84 4.48 5.98
C GLY A 146 6.59 2.99 5.75
N ARG A 147 5.69 2.34 6.52
CA ARG A 147 5.41 0.91 6.34
C ARG A 147 4.64 0.64 5.07
N CYS A 148 5.13 -0.29 4.25
CA CYS A 148 4.40 -0.81 3.10
C CYS A 148 3.11 -1.50 3.53
N VAL A 149 2.02 -1.28 2.81
CA VAL A 149 0.77 -2.02 3.02
C VAL A 149 0.92 -3.40 2.37
N VAL A 150 0.69 -4.45 3.16
CA VAL A 150 0.88 -5.85 2.75
C VAL A 150 -0.30 -6.67 3.24
N GLY A 151 -0.89 -7.51 2.37
CA GLY A 151 -1.97 -8.44 2.69
C GLY A 151 -3.23 -7.77 3.26
N ALA A 152 -3.54 -6.52 2.86
CA ALA A 152 -4.55 -5.74 3.56
C ALA A 152 -5.32 -4.76 2.66
N TRP A 153 -6.54 -4.46 3.09
CA TRP A 153 -7.32 -3.34 2.58
C TRP A 153 -6.78 -2.01 3.11
N ARG A 154 -6.77 -1.00 2.24
CA ARG A 154 -6.43 0.37 2.63
C ARG A 154 -7.34 1.37 1.95
N GLN A 155 -7.93 2.28 2.72
CA GLN A 155 -8.61 3.44 2.18
C GLN A 155 -7.59 4.57 1.97
N ILE A 156 -7.55 5.10 0.74
CA ILE A 156 -6.63 6.16 0.33
C ILE A 156 -7.46 7.15 -0.49
N ASP A 157 -7.47 8.41 -0.09
CA ASP A 157 -8.24 9.48 -0.75
C ASP A 157 -9.71 9.08 -0.99
N GLY A 158 -10.36 8.47 0.01
CA GLY A 158 -11.75 8.05 -0.03
C GLY A 158 -12.04 6.76 -0.81
N SER A 159 -11.08 6.19 -1.53
CA SER A 159 -11.22 4.95 -2.29
C SER A 159 -10.56 3.77 -1.59
N TRP A 160 -11.15 2.58 -1.71
CA TRP A 160 -10.58 1.36 -1.16
C TRP A 160 -9.71 0.65 -2.17
N TYR A 161 -8.56 0.17 -1.72
CA TYR A 161 -7.59 -0.63 -2.46
C TYR A 161 -7.23 -1.87 -1.65
N TYR A 162 -6.83 -2.93 -2.32
CA TYR A 162 -6.27 -4.11 -1.68
C TYR A 162 -4.84 -4.36 -2.17
N PHE A 163 -3.96 -4.68 -1.23
CA PHE A 163 -2.58 -5.03 -1.51
C PHE A 163 -2.36 -6.50 -1.16
N GLY A 164 -1.75 -7.24 -2.06
CA GLY A 164 -1.44 -8.65 -1.87
C GLY A 164 -0.39 -8.89 -0.78
N THR A 165 -0.13 -10.13 -0.47
CA THR A 165 0.90 -10.53 0.52
C THR A 165 2.32 -10.15 0.10
N ASP A 166 2.53 -9.83 -1.18
CA ASP A 166 3.77 -9.29 -1.72
C ASP A 166 3.82 -7.74 -1.71
N GLY A 167 2.78 -7.09 -1.17
CA GLY A 167 2.65 -5.64 -1.10
C GLY A 167 2.19 -4.96 -2.38
N LYS A 168 1.99 -5.71 -3.47
CA LYS A 168 1.51 -5.14 -4.73
C LYS A 168 0.03 -4.85 -4.67
N MET A 169 -0.39 -3.70 -5.22
CA MET A 169 -1.79 -3.40 -5.46
C MET A 169 -2.39 -4.39 -6.44
N VAL A 170 -3.52 -5.01 -6.07
CA VAL A 170 -4.23 -5.93 -6.95
C VAL A 170 -5.30 -5.23 -7.77
N THR A 171 -5.62 -5.78 -8.95
CA THR A 171 -6.65 -5.26 -9.87
C THR A 171 -7.50 -6.41 -10.42
N GLY A 172 -8.65 -6.09 -11.01
CA GLY A 172 -9.57 -7.08 -11.56
C GLY A 172 -10.37 -7.82 -10.49
N TRP A 173 -10.80 -9.03 -10.81
CA TRP A 173 -11.50 -9.91 -9.89
C TRP A 173 -10.54 -10.53 -8.87
N ASN A 174 -10.91 -10.47 -7.60
CA ASN A 174 -10.13 -11.05 -6.51
C ASN A 174 -11.03 -11.71 -5.48
N GLU A 175 -10.66 -12.91 -5.06
CA GLU A 175 -11.24 -13.56 -3.90
C GLU A 175 -10.41 -13.22 -2.67
N ILE A 176 -11.05 -12.59 -1.69
CA ILE A 176 -10.41 -12.14 -0.46
C ILE A 176 -11.26 -12.62 0.71
N ASN A 177 -10.71 -13.53 1.52
CA ASN A 177 -11.38 -14.14 2.66
C ASN A 177 -12.73 -14.82 2.30
N GLY A 178 -12.82 -15.46 1.11
CA GLY A 178 -14.00 -16.18 0.64
C GLY A 178 -15.07 -15.32 -0.04
N ASP A 179 -14.90 -14.03 -0.09
CA ASP A 179 -15.76 -13.09 -0.83
C ASP A 179 -15.07 -12.57 -2.08
N TYR A 180 -15.84 -12.33 -3.15
CA TYR A 180 -15.32 -11.76 -4.38
C TYR A 180 -15.49 -10.25 -4.42
N TYR A 181 -14.46 -9.58 -4.92
CA TYR A 181 -14.40 -8.13 -5.12
C TYR A 181 -13.89 -7.82 -6.51
N TYR A 182 -14.23 -6.67 -7.02
CA TYR A 182 -13.66 -6.17 -8.26
C TYR A 182 -12.90 -4.88 -8.02
N LEU A 183 -11.59 -4.93 -8.25
CA LEU A 183 -10.69 -3.78 -8.21
C LEU A 183 -10.51 -3.30 -9.65
N ASN A 184 -10.79 -2.03 -9.92
CA ASN A 184 -10.73 -1.47 -11.26
C ASN A 184 -9.38 -1.76 -11.92
N SER A 185 -9.39 -2.25 -13.15
CA SER A 185 -8.18 -2.71 -13.85
C SER A 185 -7.20 -1.58 -14.16
N SER A 186 -7.67 -0.32 -14.25
CA SER A 186 -6.83 0.82 -14.58
C SER A 186 -6.22 1.52 -13.37
N ASP A 187 -6.96 1.59 -12.24
CA ASP A 187 -6.54 2.40 -11.10
C ASP A 187 -6.57 1.64 -9.75
N GLY A 188 -7.03 0.39 -9.73
CA GLY A 188 -7.08 -0.47 -8.54
C GLY A 188 -8.15 -0.12 -7.52
N LYS A 189 -9.03 0.84 -7.78
CA LYS A 189 -10.12 1.20 -6.86
C LYS A 189 -11.14 0.09 -6.77
N MET A 190 -11.59 -0.22 -5.57
CA MET A 190 -12.70 -1.13 -5.35
C MET A 190 -13.97 -0.57 -5.98
N LEU A 191 -14.60 -1.35 -6.88
CA LEU A 191 -15.88 -0.99 -7.46
C LEU A 191 -17.04 -1.46 -6.58
N THR A 192 -18.09 -0.66 -6.58
CA THR A 192 -19.36 -0.94 -5.91
C THR A 192 -20.51 -0.74 -6.88
N ARG A 193 -21.69 -1.28 -6.54
CA ARG A 193 -22.91 -1.24 -7.35
C ARG A 193 -22.78 -2.12 -8.61
N TRP A 194 -23.43 -1.73 -9.69
CA TRP A 194 -23.50 -2.51 -10.92
C TRP A 194 -22.15 -2.56 -11.67
N LEU A 195 -21.78 -3.77 -12.08
CA LEU A 195 -20.63 -4.05 -12.93
C LEU A 195 -21.10 -4.94 -14.11
N SER A 196 -20.58 -4.69 -15.30
CA SER A 196 -20.78 -5.54 -16.47
C SER A 196 -19.44 -5.87 -17.12
N ASP A 197 -19.27 -7.14 -17.50
CA ASP A 197 -18.12 -7.60 -18.31
C ASP A 197 -18.43 -7.67 -19.81
N GLY A 198 -19.60 -7.14 -20.22
CA GLY A 198 -20.10 -7.21 -21.60
C GLY A 198 -21.05 -8.39 -21.86
N THR A 199 -20.94 -9.47 -21.10
CA THR A 199 -21.79 -10.66 -21.20
C THR A 199 -22.72 -10.78 -19.99
N ASN A 200 -22.16 -10.60 -18.80
CA ASN A 200 -22.86 -10.77 -17.54
C ASN A 200 -22.94 -9.44 -16.78
N LYS A 201 -23.95 -9.32 -15.93
CA LYS A 201 -24.07 -8.24 -14.97
C LYS A 201 -23.87 -8.78 -13.56
N TYR A 202 -23.14 -8.02 -12.75
CA TYR A 202 -22.83 -8.29 -11.34
C TYR A 202 -23.30 -7.12 -10.50
N TYR A 203 -23.48 -7.36 -9.23
CA TYR A 203 -23.71 -6.27 -8.27
C TYR A 203 -22.75 -6.40 -7.11
N MET A 204 -22.00 -5.34 -6.93
CA MET A 204 -21.05 -5.20 -5.83
C MET A 204 -21.73 -4.38 -4.72
N ASP A 205 -21.81 -4.94 -3.52
CA ASP A 205 -22.48 -4.30 -2.39
C ASP A 205 -21.90 -2.89 -2.14
N PRO A 206 -22.75 -1.85 -2.00
CA PRO A 206 -22.28 -0.47 -1.90
C PRO A 206 -21.41 -0.18 -0.70
N GLU A 207 -21.61 -0.89 0.41
CA GLU A 207 -20.90 -0.65 1.68
C GLU A 207 -19.65 -1.51 1.80
N SER A 208 -19.80 -2.81 1.50
CA SER A 208 -18.72 -3.78 1.69
C SER A 208 -17.89 -4.04 0.44
N GLY A 209 -18.39 -3.70 -0.76
CA GLY A 209 -17.77 -4.05 -2.04
C GLY A 209 -17.91 -5.53 -2.43
N LYS A 210 -18.55 -6.37 -1.61
CA LYS A 210 -18.70 -7.80 -1.87
C LYS A 210 -19.63 -8.06 -3.05
N MET A 211 -19.27 -9.02 -3.89
CA MET A 211 -20.11 -9.49 -4.98
C MET A 211 -21.39 -10.14 -4.46
N ALA A 212 -22.55 -9.68 -4.94
CA ALA A 212 -23.83 -10.26 -4.59
C ALA A 212 -23.98 -11.68 -5.16
N ARG A 213 -24.55 -12.54 -4.34
CA ARG A 213 -25.00 -13.89 -4.68
C ARG A 213 -26.40 -14.08 -4.10
N THR A 214 -27.21 -14.91 -4.71
CA THR A 214 -28.62 -15.13 -4.34
C THR A 214 -29.48 -13.88 -4.47
N TRP A 215 -30.52 -13.79 -3.65
CA TRP A 215 -31.42 -12.64 -3.66
C TRP A 215 -30.77 -11.39 -3.12
N LYS A 216 -30.90 -10.30 -3.86
CA LYS A 216 -30.47 -8.97 -3.43
C LYS A 216 -31.55 -7.94 -3.77
N GLU A 217 -31.94 -7.15 -2.79
CA GLU A 217 -32.78 -5.97 -3.00
C GLU A 217 -31.89 -4.80 -3.43
N ILE A 218 -32.24 -4.17 -4.55
CA ILE A 218 -31.51 -3.04 -5.14
C ILE A 218 -32.56 -2.06 -5.63
N ASP A 219 -32.54 -0.83 -5.08
CA ASP A 219 -33.48 0.24 -5.47
C ASP A 219 -34.95 -0.26 -5.44
N SER A 220 -35.37 -0.89 -4.34
CA SER A 220 -36.71 -1.45 -4.08
C SER A 220 -37.18 -2.52 -5.10
N ALA A 221 -36.25 -3.15 -5.78
CA ALA A 221 -36.51 -4.32 -6.65
C ALA A 221 -35.61 -5.49 -6.28
N TYR A 222 -36.15 -6.70 -6.34
CA TYR A 222 -35.35 -7.90 -6.07
C TYR A 222 -34.73 -8.43 -7.36
N TYR A 223 -33.46 -8.86 -7.24
CA TYR A 223 -32.68 -9.52 -8.26
C TYR A 223 -32.13 -10.82 -7.71
N TYR A 224 -31.85 -11.77 -8.56
CA TYR A 224 -31.17 -13.00 -8.20
C TYR A 224 -29.83 -13.12 -8.92
N PHE A 225 -28.78 -13.44 -8.16
CA PHE A 225 -27.45 -13.69 -8.69
C PHE A 225 -27.08 -15.16 -8.44
N ASN A 226 -26.54 -15.84 -9.45
CA ASN A 226 -26.08 -17.21 -9.28
C ASN A 226 -24.78 -17.26 -8.44
N ASN A 227 -24.24 -18.46 -8.22
CA ASN A 227 -23.02 -18.65 -7.43
C ASN A 227 -21.78 -17.97 -8.06
N ALA A 228 -21.78 -17.78 -9.38
CA ALA A 228 -20.74 -17.02 -10.07
C ALA A 228 -20.96 -15.50 -10.00
N GLY A 229 -22.02 -15.03 -9.34
CA GLY A 229 -22.38 -13.60 -9.25
C GLY A 229 -23.09 -13.05 -10.48
N HIS A 230 -23.45 -13.89 -11.47
CA HIS A 230 -24.16 -13.42 -12.65
C HIS A 230 -25.62 -13.13 -12.32
N MET A 231 -26.10 -11.94 -12.70
CA MET A 231 -27.52 -11.59 -12.62
C MET A 231 -28.33 -12.55 -13.49
N MET A 232 -29.31 -13.21 -12.89
CA MET A 232 -30.21 -14.12 -13.59
C MET A 232 -31.37 -13.38 -14.23
N THR A 233 -31.92 -13.95 -15.33
CA THR A 233 -33.12 -13.48 -16.00
C THR A 233 -33.98 -14.66 -16.41
N GLY A 234 -35.26 -14.42 -16.72
CA GLY A 234 -36.18 -15.47 -17.07
C GLY A 234 -36.65 -16.32 -15.87
N TRP A 235 -37.05 -17.58 -16.14
CA TRP A 235 -37.51 -18.48 -15.11
C TRP A 235 -36.40 -19.07 -14.28
N ILE A 236 -36.52 -18.95 -12.95
CA ILE A 236 -35.62 -19.61 -11.99
C ILE A 236 -36.44 -20.39 -10.96
N GLN A 237 -35.85 -21.48 -10.48
CA GLN A 237 -36.38 -22.24 -9.35
C GLN A 237 -35.43 -22.10 -8.15
N VAL A 238 -35.96 -21.61 -7.02
CA VAL A 238 -35.24 -21.50 -5.77
C VAL A 238 -35.95 -22.34 -4.72
N GLY A 239 -35.32 -23.41 -4.28
CA GLY A 239 -36.02 -24.45 -3.49
C GLY A 239 -37.18 -25.03 -4.24
N ASN A 240 -38.39 -25.02 -3.66
CA ASN A 240 -39.62 -25.54 -4.25
C ASN A 240 -40.46 -24.43 -4.91
N LYS A 241 -39.97 -23.22 -5.05
CA LYS A 241 -40.70 -22.09 -5.61
C LYS A 241 -40.10 -21.65 -6.94
N TYR A 242 -40.96 -21.19 -7.83
CA TYR A 242 -40.61 -20.66 -9.14
C TYR A 242 -40.78 -19.14 -9.13
N TYR A 243 -39.86 -18.47 -9.79
CA TYR A 243 -39.82 -17.01 -9.90
C TYR A 243 -39.54 -16.64 -11.35
N TYR A 244 -39.96 -15.47 -11.77
CA TYR A 244 -39.66 -14.93 -13.08
C TYR A 244 -38.94 -13.60 -12.93
N LEU A 245 -37.77 -13.53 -13.53
CA LEU A 245 -36.95 -12.35 -13.58
C LEU A 245 -37.07 -11.73 -14.96
N ASP A 246 -37.48 -10.48 -15.04
CA ASP A 246 -37.69 -9.77 -16.30
C ASP A 246 -36.46 -9.88 -17.20
N PRO A 247 -36.58 -10.37 -18.45
CA PRO A 247 -35.44 -10.63 -19.33
C PRO A 247 -34.61 -9.40 -19.66
N SER A 248 -35.20 -8.22 -19.65
CA SER A 248 -34.53 -6.95 -20.02
C SER A 248 -33.83 -6.29 -18.82
N THR A 249 -34.46 -6.36 -17.64
CA THR A 249 -34.01 -5.64 -16.45
C THR A 249 -33.40 -6.54 -15.40
N GLY A 250 -33.74 -7.83 -15.33
CA GLY A 250 -33.39 -8.76 -14.26
C GLY A 250 -34.26 -8.62 -13.01
N ARG A 251 -35.23 -7.69 -12.98
CA ARG A 251 -36.09 -7.47 -11.82
C ARG A 251 -37.05 -8.64 -11.62
N MET A 252 -37.26 -9.05 -10.37
CA MET A 252 -38.23 -10.05 -10.01
C MET A 252 -39.65 -9.54 -10.26
N VAL A 253 -40.46 -10.31 -10.97
CA VAL A 253 -41.89 -10.06 -11.15
C VAL A 253 -42.62 -10.49 -9.87
N ALA A 254 -43.46 -9.63 -9.31
CA ALA A 254 -44.22 -9.89 -8.10
C ALA A 254 -45.57 -9.18 -8.12
N ASN A 255 -46.54 -9.72 -7.36
CA ASN A 255 -47.87 -9.16 -7.14
C ASN A 255 -48.62 -8.78 -8.43
N THR A 256 -48.58 -9.66 -9.43
CA THR A 256 -49.19 -9.39 -10.74
C THR A 256 -49.50 -10.68 -11.48
N THR A 257 -50.33 -10.57 -12.52
CA THR A 257 -50.50 -11.64 -13.54
C THR A 257 -49.76 -11.18 -14.81
N LEU A 258 -48.85 -12.01 -15.31
CA LEU A 258 -48.07 -11.73 -16.50
C LEU A 258 -48.29 -12.80 -17.56
N ASN A 259 -48.54 -12.39 -18.81
CA ASN A 259 -48.54 -13.28 -19.93
C ASN A 259 -47.13 -13.54 -20.42
N ILE A 260 -46.71 -14.80 -20.39
CA ILE A 260 -45.40 -15.23 -20.87
C ILE A 260 -45.65 -16.32 -21.95
N ASN A 261 -45.29 -16.02 -23.17
CA ASN A 261 -45.45 -16.91 -24.31
C ASN A 261 -46.88 -17.49 -24.47
N GLY A 262 -47.91 -16.63 -24.26
CA GLY A 262 -49.32 -17.03 -24.43
C GLY A 262 -49.96 -17.62 -23.17
N THR A 263 -49.20 -17.86 -22.09
CA THR A 263 -49.72 -18.40 -20.83
C THR A 263 -49.72 -17.32 -19.74
N ASN A 264 -50.84 -17.18 -19.02
CA ASN A 264 -50.94 -16.26 -17.89
C ASN A 264 -50.44 -16.92 -16.62
N TYR A 265 -49.42 -16.31 -16.01
CA TYR A 265 -48.84 -16.71 -14.72
C TYR A 265 -49.17 -15.72 -13.65
N VAL A 266 -49.55 -16.20 -12.46
CA VAL A 266 -49.92 -15.41 -11.31
C VAL A 266 -48.75 -15.39 -10.30
N PHE A 267 -48.25 -14.22 -9.99
CA PHE A 267 -47.15 -14.02 -9.05
C PHE A 267 -47.64 -13.43 -7.72
N ASN A 268 -47.23 -14.05 -6.63
CA ASN A 268 -47.49 -13.59 -5.29
C ASN A 268 -46.70 -12.31 -4.95
N VAL A 269 -46.97 -11.69 -3.80
CA VAL A 269 -46.23 -10.53 -3.29
C VAL A 269 -44.76 -10.87 -3.06
N ASP A 270 -44.43 -12.12 -2.68
CA ASP A 270 -43.07 -12.61 -2.52
C ASP A 270 -42.39 -12.98 -3.85
N GLY A 271 -43.05 -12.74 -4.97
CA GLY A 271 -42.57 -13.08 -6.32
C GLY A 271 -42.71 -14.55 -6.73
N SER A 272 -43.16 -15.41 -5.83
CA SER A 272 -43.36 -16.82 -6.19
C SER A 272 -44.54 -17.00 -7.14
N CYS A 273 -44.37 -17.84 -8.16
CA CYS A 273 -45.44 -18.17 -9.12
C CYS A 273 -46.36 -19.26 -8.58
N GLN A 274 -47.70 -19.05 -8.65
CA GLN A 274 -48.72 -19.99 -8.16
C GLN A 274 -48.96 -21.18 -9.10
N ASN A 275 -48.81 -20.94 -10.39
CA ASN A 275 -49.21 -21.89 -11.44
C ASN A 275 -48.06 -22.24 -12.40
N ALA A 276 -46.86 -22.48 -11.87
CA ALA A 276 -45.64 -22.75 -12.63
C ALA A 276 -45.48 -24.22 -13.04
N ALA A 277 -46.53 -25.04 -12.99
CA ALA A 277 -46.45 -26.46 -13.39
C ALA A 277 -46.00 -26.59 -14.86
N GLY A 278 -44.91 -27.37 -15.09
CA GLY A 278 -44.36 -27.58 -16.43
C GLY A 278 -43.44 -26.47 -16.97
N VAL A 279 -43.14 -25.46 -16.15
CA VAL A 279 -42.17 -24.42 -16.53
C VAL A 279 -40.75 -24.98 -16.56
N ASN A 280 -40.03 -24.73 -17.64
CA ASN A 280 -38.62 -25.02 -17.73
C ASN A 280 -37.82 -23.87 -17.08
N ALA A 281 -37.43 -24.08 -15.86
CA ALA A 281 -36.71 -23.07 -15.05
C ALA A 281 -35.28 -23.52 -14.77
N VAL A 282 -34.36 -22.55 -14.71
CA VAL A 282 -32.99 -22.81 -14.24
C VAL A 282 -33.04 -23.04 -12.72
N VAL A 283 -32.58 -24.19 -12.27
CA VAL A 283 -32.45 -24.47 -10.82
C VAL A 283 -31.36 -23.63 -10.24
N ALA A 284 -31.72 -22.72 -9.33
CA ALA A 284 -30.79 -21.83 -8.66
C ALA A 284 -30.34 -22.47 -7.34
N ASN A 285 -29.07 -22.78 -7.23
CA ASN A 285 -28.50 -23.33 -6.01
C ASN A 285 -28.16 -22.19 -5.02
N PRO A 286 -28.53 -22.31 -3.74
CA PRO A 286 -28.11 -21.37 -2.72
C PRO A 286 -26.59 -21.42 -2.54
N PRO A 287 -25.93 -20.31 -2.15
CA PRO A 287 -24.49 -20.31 -1.86
C PRO A 287 -24.21 -21.25 -0.69
N GLY A 288 -23.15 -22.04 -0.81
CA GLY A 288 -22.66 -22.90 0.27
C GLY A 288 -23.05 -24.38 0.19
N VAL A 289 -23.85 -24.81 -0.79
CA VAL A 289 -24.06 -26.25 -1.03
C VAL A 289 -23.11 -26.69 -2.15
N SER A 290 -21.94 -27.19 -1.76
CA SER A 290 -21.06 -27.97 -2.65
C SER A 290 -21.72 -29.33 -2.87
N GLY A 291 -22.63 -29.40 -3.84
CA GLY A 291 -23.27 -30.62 -4.28
C GLY A 291 -22.69 -31.00 -5.63
N ASN A 292 -21.83 -32.01 -5.62
CA ASN A 292 -21.43 -32.74 -6.81
C ASN A 292 -22.68 -33.43 -7.40
N THR A 293 -23.30 -32.83 -8.38
CA THR A 293 -24.26 -33.56 -9.25
C THR A 293 -23.86 -33.34 -10.70
N ASN A 294 -23.32 -34.42 -11.27
CA ASN A 294 -23.21 -34.62 -12.70
C ASN A 294 -24.52 -34.22 -13.41
N GLN A 295 -24.49 -33.11 -14.13
CA GLN A 295 -25.37 -32.92 -15.27
C GLN A 295 -24.50 -32.55 -16.47
N THR A 296 -24.39 -33.54 -17.33
CA THR A 296 -23.97 -33.42 -18.71
C THR A 296 -24.92 -32.46 -19.42
N ASN A 297 -24.41 -31.28 -19.82
CA ASN A 297 -24.71 -30.72 -21.14
C ASN A 297 -23.79 -29.54 -21.44
N SER A 298 -23.08 -29.69 -22.55
CA SER A 298 -22.58 -28.68 -23.47
C SER A 298 -21.64 -27.62 -22.92
N SER A 299 -20.34 -27.85 -23.17
CA SER A 299 -19.31 -26.85 -23.45
C SER A 299 -19.65 -25.41 -23.04
N SER A 300 -19.38 -25.08 -21.81
CA SER A 300 -18.99 -23.73 -21.41
C SER A 300 -17.75 -23.86 -20.52
N THR A 301 -16.68 -23.37 -21.02
CA THR A 301 -15.44 -23.08 -20.30
C THR A 301 -15.76 -22.47 -18.96
N THR A 302 -15.29 -23.11 -17.89
CA THR A 302 -15.36 -22.64 -16.50
C THR A 302 -14.58 -21.35 -16.37
N TYR A 303 -15.25 -20.23 -16.53
CA TYR A 303 -14.76 -18.94 -16.02
C TYR A 303 -15.60 -18.62 -14.78
N GLY A 304 -14.99 -18.82 -13.59
CA GLY A 304 -15.43 -18.12 -12.40
C GLY A 304 -15.24 -16.60 -12.61
N PRO A 305 -15.83 -15.73 -11.79
CA PRO A 305 -15.54 -14.31 -11.85
C PRO A 305 -14.06 -14.15 -11.56
N GLY A 306 -13.28 -13.86 -12.59
CA GLY A 306 -11.83 -13.82 -12.50
C GLY A 306 -11.21 -14.70 -13.57
N GLY A 307 -10.92 -14.09 -14.70
CA GLY A 307 -10.07 -14.68 -15.72
C GLY A 307 -8.72 -15.05 -15.11
N SER A 308 -8.20 -16.15 -15.60
CA SER A 308 -6.86 -16.67 -15.45
C SER A 308 -5.83 -15.70 -14.82
N SER A 309 -5.64 -15.79 -13.51
CA SER A 309 -4.36 -15.55 -12.92
C SER A 309 -3.76 -16.91 -12.60
N THR A 310 -2.73 -17.29 -13.31
CA THR A 310 -1.87 -18.41 -12.95
C THR A 310 -1.36 -18.17 -11.54
N ALA A 311 -1.97 -18.90 -10.59
CA ALA A 311 -1.43 -19.00 -9.26
C ALA A 311 -0.07 -19.72 -9.34
N PRO A 312 0.98 -19.20 -8.72
CA PRO A 312 2.18 -20.00 -8.53
C PRO A 312 1.87 -21.09 -7.52
N ASN A 313 2.10 -22.30 -7.96
CA ASN A 313 2.06 -23.53 -7.22
C ASN A 313 2.89 -23.39 -5.91
N THR A 314 2.21 -23.46 -4.77
CA THR A 314 2.88 -23.56 -3.47
C THR A 314 3.46 -24.94 -3.30
N ASN A 315 4.75 -25.08 -3.60
CA ASN A 315 5.53 -26.18 -3.06
C ASN A 315 6.49 -25.60 -2.01
N SER A 316 6.35 -26.13 -0.82
CA SER A 316 7.09 -25.78 0.39
C SER A 316 8.59 -26.03 0.23
N GLY A 317 9.39 -25.12 0.78
CA GLY A 317 10.75 -25.38 1.25
C GLY A 317 11.81 -24.58 0.53
N ASN A 318 12.26 -23.54 1.08
CA ASN A 318 13.60 -23.28 1.55
C ASN A 318 13.84 -21.77 1.80
N SER A 319 14.34 -21.50 2.96
CA SER A 319 14.84 -20.20 3.39
C SER A 319 15.95 -19.69 2.46
N GLY A 320 15.69 -18.55 1.81
CA GLY A 320 16.67 -17.81 1.06
C GLY A 320 16.25 -16.36 0.96
N SER A 321 16.91 -15.50 1.74
CA SER A 321 16.76 -14.06 1.72
C SER A 321 17.26 -13.49 0.40
N ASN A 322 16.36 -13.21 -0.54
CA ASN A 322 16.67 -12.38 -1.68
C ASN A 322 15.68 -11.21 -1.74
N ALA A 323 16.14 -10.07 -1.25
CA ALA A 323 15.56 -8.79 -1.63
C ALA A 323 15.73 -8.60 -3.13
N PRO A 324 14.74 -8.08 -3.86
CA PRO A 324 14.92 -7.78 -5.27
C PRO A 324 16.03 -6.73 -5.43
N THR A 325 17.02 -7.07 -6.22
CA THR A 325 18.12 -6.16 -6.59
C THR A 325 17.56 -4.98 -7.37
N SER A 326 17.85 -3.79 -6.88
CA SER A 326 17.40 -2.51 -7.43
C SER A 326 17.99 -2.27 -8.80
N SER A 327 17.16 -2.16 -9.83
CA SER A 327 17.52 -1.50 -11.09
C SER A 327 17.27 0.00 -10.98
N ALA A 328 18.17 0.77 -11.59
CA ALA A 328 18.36 2.20 -11.43
C ALA A 328 17.10 3.08 -11.58
N ASP A 329 17.02 4.07 -10.71
CA ASP A 329 16.05 5.14 -10.68
C ASP A 329 16.04 6.00 -11.94
N GLY A 330 14.92 5.97 -12.66
CA GLY A 330 14.64 6.88 -13.77
C GLY A 330 13.41 7.76 -13.59
N LEU A 331 13.07 8.19 -12.35
CA LEU A 331 11.95 9.09 -12.13
C LEU A 331 12.36 10.26 -11.23
N THR A 332 12.17 11.47 -11.76
CA THR A 332 12.33 12.75 -11.07
C THR A 332 11.51 12.81 -9.78
N PRO A 333 12.04 13.41 -8.69
CA PRO A 333 11.30 13.58 -7.44
C PRO A 333 10.14 14.55 -7.65
N GLY A 334 8.89 14.07 -7.44
CA GLY A 334 7.72 14.95 -7.49
C GLY A 334 6.40 14.32 -7.90
N SER A 335 6.38 13.07 -8.37
CA SER A 335 5.11 12.41 -8.73
C SER A 335 4.50 11.70 -7.51
N THR A 336 3.58 12.35 -6.82
CA THR A 336 2.69 11.78 -5.81
C THR A 336 1.41 11.20 -6.40
N GLY A 337 1.41 10.88 -7.71
CA GLY A 337 0.25 10.34 -8.42
C GLY A 337 0.03 8.86 -8.12
N GLY A 338 -1.11 8.52 -7.52
CA GLY A 338 -1.62 7.16 -7.46
C GLY A 338 -2.10 6.67 -8.83
N PRO A 339 -2.50 5.39 -8.96
CA PRO A 339 -3.08 4.87 -10.20
C PRO A 339 -4.32 5.68 -10.60
N GLY A 340 -4.41 6.06 -11.84
CA GLY A 340 -5.48 6.89 -12.38
C GLY A 340 -5.15 8.38 -12.56
N ASN A 341 -3.99 8.85 -12.11
CA ASN A 341 -3.55 10.23 -12.33
C ASN A 341 -2.58 10.31 -13.52
N THR A 342 -2.99 9.82 -14.69
CA THR A 342 -2.31 10.10 -15.95
C THR A 342 -2.83 11.41 -16.48
N GLN A 343 -2.07 12.48 -16.33
CA GLN A 343 -2.29 13.69 -17.14
C GLN A 343 -2.00 13.34 -18.61
N SER A 344 -3.05 13.26 -19.40
CA SER A 344 -2.93 13.28 -20.85
C SER A 344 -2.52 14.68 -21.26
N GLY A 345 -1.25 14.88 -21.55
CA GLY A 345 -0.73 16.08 -22.16
C GLY A 345 -1.15 16.14 -23.62
N SER A 346 -2.19 16.91 -23.93
CA SER A 346 -2.44 17.41 -25.28
C SER A 346 -1.70 18.72 -25.45
N ALA A 347 -0.71 18.71 -26.31
CA ALA A 347 -0.08 19.93 -26.83
C ALA A 347 -1.08 20.68 -27.70
N SER A 348 -1.37 21.93 -27.36
CA SER A 348 -1.79 22.93 -28.35
C SER A 348 -1.42 24.35 -27.88
N SER A 349 -0.48 24.93 -28.63
CA SER A 349 -0.30 26.34 -29.03
C SER A 349 -0.89 27.44 -28.16
N THR A 350 0.02 28.33 -27.74
CA THR A 350 -0.19 29.75 -27.37
C THR A 350 -0.97 30.57 -28.43
N PRO A 351 -1.66 31.69 -28.06
CA PRO A 351 -0.95 32.94 -27.82
C PRO A 351 -1.52 33.91 -26.75
N SER A 352 -0.60 34.70 -26.20
CA SER A 352 -0.63 36.08 -25.68
C SER A 352 -1.94 36.77 -25.32
N GLY A 353 -1.96 37.46 -24.16
CA GLY A 353 -2.84 38.56 -23.84
C GLY A 353 -2.86 39.00 -22.38
N SER A 354 -2.08 39.97 -22.09
CA SER A 354 -2.04 41.02 -21.05
C SER A 354 -3.16 41.18 -19.99
N ASN A 355 -2.69 41.60 -18.81
CA ASN A 355 -3.21 42.58 -17.85
C ASN A 355 -4.11 42.15 -16.70
N GLY A 356 -3.67 42.56 -15.49
CA GLY A 356 -4.56 43.13 -14.50
C GLY A 356 -4.38 42.66 -13.05
N LEU A 357 -3.65 43.43 -12.30
CA LEU A 357 -3.60 43.62 -10.84
C LEU A 357 -4.89 43.30 -10.07
N ALA A 358 -4.77 42.67 -8.90
CA ALA A 358 -5.18 43.27 -7.62
C ALA A 358 -4.84 42.41 -6.41
N ALA A 359 -4.29 43.08 -5.40
CA ALA A 359 -3.97 42.56 -4.06
C ALA A 359 -5.24 42.42 -3.19
N GLY A 360 -5.20 41.53 -2.18
CA GLY A 360 -6.25 41.52 -1.14
C GLY A 360 -6.13 40.45 -0.11
N LYS A 361 -5.38 40.72 0.96
CA LYS A 361 -5.62 40.50 2.41
C LYS A 361 -6.00 39.10 2.98
N THR A 362 -5.09 38.53 3.74
CA THR A 362 -5.11 38.17 5.19
C THR A 362 -6.41 37.68 5.83
N GLY A 363 -6.35 36.52 6.48
CA GLY A 363 -7.27 36.05 7.51
C GLY A 363 -6.91 34.66 8.00
N GLY A 364 -6.17 34.56 9.11
CA GLY A 364 -6.03 33.30 9.84
C GLY A 364 -7.22 33.08 10.76
N PRO A 365 -7.58 31.80 11.09
CA PRO A 365 -8.55 31.52 12.13
C PRO A 365 -7.85 31.25 13.46
N GLY A 366 -8.38 31.97 14.48
CA GLY A 366 -8.07 31.72 15.87
C GLY A 366 -8.80 30.50 16.42
N THR A 367 -8.23 30.06 17.47
CA THR A 367 -8.60 29.12 18.53
C THR A 367 -10.08 29.11 18.93
N ASN A 368 -10.65 27.88 19.05
CA ASN A 368 -11.28 27.37 20.31
C ASN A 368 -11.25 25.84 20.26
#